data_78c360baca3943d04b002b5a1b13155f
#
_entry.id   78c360baca3943d04b002b5a1b13155f
#
_cell.length_a   1.000
_cell.length_b   1.000
_cell.length_c   1.000
_cell.angle_alpha   90.00
_cell.angle_beta   90.00
_cell.angle_gamma   90.00
#
_symmetry.space_group_name_H-M   'P 1'
#
loop_
_entity.id
_entity.type
_entity.pdbx_description
1 polymer ?
#
loop_
_entity_poly.entity_id
_entity_poly.type
_entity_poly.pdbx_seq_one_letter_code
_entity_poly.pdbx_strand_id
1 'polypeptide(L)'
;MRDYVEIGIGRQARKTYDLDQLSVLPARRTRSSKDVNTEWNIDAYTFSIPFLSHPTDALATPEFIIEMDKQGGLGVINAEGLWGRHRDLDQAIQEVIDAYDNKNSFLRFSASNATKKLQQLHTQAIDYDLLSERIAQVRDSGATVAVRVSPQNARELAPVVIAAGAELLLIQGTIISAEHVATGGEPLNLKEFIGTLDVPVIAGGVSDYTTALHLMRAGAVGVIVGSGSSAHESTLGIHVPMATVIADIAAARRDYLDETGGRYVHVIADGSIHDSGDVVKAIACGADAVVLGQPLARAREAAAHGLYWQASAAHPRFPRGMIGYDELSDYDIAPEERVSLEVILHGPSSDAFGEENFVGGLKRAMAKCGYTELKSFQKVGISVQ
;
A
#
# COMPACT_ATOMS: atom_id res chain seq x y z
N MET A 1 11.91 -15.04 22.05
CA MET A 1 10.86 -15.25 23.07
C MET A 1 9.84 -14.14 22.88
N ARG A 2 8.54 -14.42 22.74
CA ARG A 2 7.51 -13.38 22.61
C ARG A 2 7.20 -12.84 23.99
N ASP A 3 7.25 -11.51 24.18
CA ASP A 3 6.90 -10.89 25.47
C ASP A 3 5.37 -10.83 25.62
N TYR A 4 4.87 -11.53 26.63
CA TYR A 4 3.49 -11.44 27.06
C TYR A 4 3.41 -10.69 28.38
N VAL A 5 2.46 -9.77 28.47
CA VAL A 5 2.16 -9.01 29.68
C VAL A 5 0.79 -9.40 30.21
N GLU A 6 0.65 -9.48 31.51
CA GLU A 6 -0.65 -9.69 32.15
C GLU A 6 -1.43 -8.38 32.17
N ILE A 7 -2.63 -8.38 31.56
CA ILE A 7 -3.53 -7.21 31.49
C ILE A 7 -4.70 -7.30 32.47
N GLY A 8 -4.80 -8.40 33.18
CA GLY A 8 -5.82 -8.70 34.16
C GLY A 8 -5.69 -10.16 34.65
N ILE A 9 -6.36 -10.52 35.75
CA ILE A 9 -6.24 -11.85 36.37
C ILE A 9 -6.52 -12.95 35.33
N GLY A 10 -5.51 -13.71 34.97
CA GLY A 10 -5.59 -14.82 34.00
C GLY A 10 -5.73 -14.40 32.56
N ARG A 11 -5.51 -13.13 32.23
CA ARG A 11 -5.55 -12.60 30.84
C ARG A 11 -4.22 -11.99 30.46
N GLN A 12 -3.61 -12.52 29.40
CA GLN A 12 -2.35 -12.03 28.87
C GLN A 12 -2.54 -11.43 27.49
N ALA A 13 -1.73 -10.40 27.15
CA ALA A 13 -1.60 -9.81 25.83
C ALA A 13 -0.15 -9.85 25.39
N ARG A 14 0.08 -9.99 24.09
CA ARG A 14 1.41 -9.86 23.49
C ARG A 14 1.80 -8.39 23.44
N LYS A 15 3.03 -8.07 23.87
CA LYS A 15 3.61 -6.75 23.65
C LYS A 15 4.00 -6.61 22.17
N THR A 16 3.56 -5.53 21.54
CA THR A 16 3.79 -5.24 20.13
C THR A 16 4.29 -3.80 19.95
N TYR A 17 4.86 -3.50 18.79
CA TYR A 17 5.46 -2.21 18.49
C TYR A 17 5.03 -1.73 17.11
N ASP A 18 4.77 -0.43 17.00
CA ASP A 18 4.60 0.30 15.75
C ASP A 18 5.92 0.90 15.26
N LEU A 19 5.93 1.44 14.04
CA LEU A 19 7.15 2.00 13.43
C LEU A 19 7.66 3.23 14.16
N ASP A 20 6.77 4.04 14.73
CA ASP A 20 7.13 5.26 15.50
C ASP A 20 7.90 4.94 16.79
N GLN A 21 7.71 3.74 17.34
CA GLN A 21 8.38 3.27 18.55
C GLN A 21 9.79 2.72 18.30
N LEU A 22 10.24 2.70 17.05
CA LEU A 22 11.54 2.14 16.68
C LEU A 22 12.49 3.18 16.10
N SER A 23 13.78 2.89 16.23
CA SER A 23 14.85 3.60 15.55
C SER A 23 15.90 2.63 15.02
N VAL A 24 16.49 2.94 13.87
CA VAL A 24 17.65 2.20 13.35
C VAL A 24 18.94 2.71 13.96
N LEU A 25 19.91 1.81 14.17
CA LEU A 25 21.18 2.15 14.79
C LEU A 25 22.25 2.48 13.74
N PRO A 26 22.92 3.64 13.83
CA PRO A 26 23.98 3.98 12.90
C PRO A 26 25.21 3.07 13.11
N ALA A 27 25.90 2.78 12.02
CA ALA A 27 27.12 1.98 12.08
C ALA A 27 28.38 2.83 12.38
N ARG A 28 29.35 2.20 13.02
CA ARG A 28 30.67 2.82 13.17
C ARG A 28 31.35 3.12 11.82
N ARG A 29 31.08 2.28 10.79
CA ARG A 29 31.60 2.44 9.43
C ARG A 29 30.45 2.70 8.45
N THR A 30 30.35 3.93 8.01
CA THR A 30 29.31 4.38 7.04
C THR A 30 29.71 4.07 5.59
N ARG A 31 28.77 4.27 4.67
CA ARG A 31 28.95 4.19 3.21
C ARG A 31 28.62 5.54 2.57
N SER A 32 28.89 5.67 1.28
CA SER A 32 28.35 6.75 0.47
C SER A 32 26.90 6.43 0.07
N SER A 33 26.00 7.39 0.17
CA SER A 33 24.62 7.21 -0.31
C SER A 33 24.53 7.03 -1.83
N LYS A 34 25.58 7.43 -2.57
CA LYS A 34 25.70 7.21 -4.02
C LYS A 34 25.90 5.73 -4.38
N ASP A 35 26.45 4.96 -3.45
CA ASP A 35 26.74 3.54 -3.65
C ASP A 35 25.55 2.65 -3.22
N VAL A 36 24.46 3.26 -2.72
CA VAL A 36 23.28 2.51 -2.26
C VAL A 36 22.38 2.18 -3.44
N ASN A 37 22.14 0.88 -3.60
CA ASN A 37 21.15 0.32 -4.52
C ASN A 37 19.82 0.14 -3.80
N THR A 38 18.74 0.71 -4.36
CA THR A 38 17.37 0.59 -3.87
C THR A 38 16.48 -0.25 -4.79
N GLU A 39 17.08 -0.93 -5.76
CA GLU A 39 16.36 -1.79 -6.70
C GLU A 39 15.59 -2.89 -5.98
N TRP A 40 14.37 -3.08 -6.40
CA TRP A 40 13.45 -4.10 -5.93
C TRP A 40 13.01 -4.99 -7.09
N ASN A 41 13.25 -6.29 -6.94
CA ASN A 41 12.87 -7.29 -7.95
C ASN A 41 11.75 -8.15 -7.38
N ILE A 42 10.66 -8.32 -8.12
CA ILE A 42 9.57 -9.24 -7.79
C ILE A 42 9.18 -10.04 -9.03
N ASP A 43 9.26 -11.36 -8.92
CA ASP A 43 9.07 -12.27 -10.05
C ASP A 43 9.98 -11.88 -11.24
N ALA A 44 9.40 -11.58 -12.39
CA ALA A 44 10.14 -11.15 -13.59
C ALA A 44 10.32 -9.62 -13.69
N TYR A 45 9.81 -8.86 -12.74
CA TYR A 45 9.79 -7.39 -12.77
C TYR A 45 10.86 -6.77 -11.91
N THR A 46 11.42 -5.66 -12.39
CA THR A 46 12.47 -4.90 -11.70
C THR A 46 12.07 -3.44 -11.61
N PHE A 47 12.08 -2.89 -10.39
CA PHE A 47 11.79 -1.49 -10.08
C PHE A 47 13.03 -0.84 -9.47
N SER A 48 13.37 0.37 -9.88
CA SER A 48 14.55 1.06 -9.34
C SER A 48 14.38 1.56 -7.91
N ILE A 49 13.13 1.64 -7.44
CA ILE A 49 12.76 2.01 -6.07
C ILE A 49 11.73 1.02 -5.49
N PRO A 50 11.78 0.74 -4.18
CA PRO A 50 10.91 -0.26 -3.55
C PRO A 50 9.57 0.35 -3.12
N PHE A 51 8.92 1.14 -3.99
CA PHE A 51 7.70 1.84 -3.66
C PHE A 51 6.55 1.47 -4.59
N LEU A 52 5.39 1.18 -4.00
CA LEU A 52 4.11 1.01 -4.68
C LEU A 52 3.17 2.16 -4.32
N SER A 53 2.33 2.59 -5.24
CA SER A 53 1.22 3.47 -4.88
C SER A 53 0.07 2.67 -4.28
N HIS A 54 -0.61 3.24 -3.26
CA HIS A 54 -1.83 2.63 -2.74
C HIS A 54 -2.93 2.65 -3.82
N PRO A 55 -3.67 1.53 -4.04
CA PRO A 55 -4.70 1.44 -5.06
C PRO A 55 -5.97 2.20 -4.66
N THR A 56 -5.97 3.50 -4.85
CA THR A 56 -7.08 4.41 -4.54
C THR A 56 -7.30 5.41 -5.67
N ASP A 57 -8.55 5.73 -5.93
CA ASP A 57 -8.91 6.74 -6.94
C ASP A 57 -8.41 8.16 -6.58
N ALA A 58 -8.08 8.40 -5.32
CA ALA A 58 -7.49 9.67 -4.88
C ALA A 58 -6.10 9.94 -5.48
N LEU A 59 -5.39 8.88 -5.88
CA LEU A 59 -4.04 8.93 -6.47
C LEU A 59 -4.06 8.51 -7.92
N ALA A 60 -4.48 7.27 -8.12
CA ALA A 60 -4.09 6.39 -9.20
C ALA A 60 -4.98 6.55 -10.45
N THR A 61 -4.88 7.66 -11.16
CA THR A 61 -5.33 7.76 -12.56
C THR A 61 -4.33 7.07 -13.49
N PRO A 62 -4.68 6.79 -14.76
CA PRO A 62 -3.72 6.29 -15.74
C PRO A 62 -2.46 7.15 -15.82
N GLU A 63 -2.61 8.45 -15.81
CA GLU A 63 -1.51 9.42 -15.89
C GLU A 63 -0.59 9.32 -14.67
N PHE A 64 -1.16 9.22 -13.46
CA PHE A 64 -0.41 9.04 -12.23
C PHE A 64 0.39 7.73 -12.24
N ILE A 65 -0.21 6.64 -12.70
CA ILE A 65 0.46 5.33 -12.76
C ILE A 65 1.63 5.35 -13.75
N ILE A 66 1.42 5.96 -14.91
CA ILE A 66 2.48 6.14 -15.91
C ILE A 66 3.62 6.98 -15.33
N GLU A 67 3.29 8.04 -14.59
CA GLU A 67 4.31 8.85 -13.93
C GLU A 67 5.04 8.08 -12.82
N MET A 68 4.32 7.29 -12.02
CA MET A 68 4.94 6.45 -10.98
C MET A 68 5.94 5.44 -11.56
N ASP A 69 5.61 4.83 -12.70
CA ASP A 69 6.52 3.93 -13.44
C ASP A 69 7.77 4.67 -13.94
N LYS A 70 7.62 5.87 -14.52
CA LYS A 70 8.74 6.71 -14.93
C LYS A 70 9.67 7.08 -13.77
N GLN A 71 9.11 7.25 -12.58
CA GLN A 71 9.88 7.50 -11.36
C GLN A 71 10.52 6.21 -10.81
N GLY A 72 10.28 5.06 -11.44
CA GLY A 72 10.89 3.77 -11.15
C GLY A 72 10.19 2.96 -10.07
N GLY A 73 9.00 3.36 -9.65
CA GLY A 73 8.13 2.63 -8.72
C GLY A 73 7.00 1.89 -9.43
N LEU A 74 6.10 1.27 -8.68
CA LEU A 74 4.96 0.54 -9.19
C LEU A 74 3.64 1.25 -8.89
N GLY A 75 2.97 1.76 -9.91
CA GLY A 75 1.62 2.27 -9.82
C GLY A 75 0.59 1.13 -9.78
N VAL A 76 -0.41 1.20 -8.88
CA VAL A 76 -1.41 0.14 -8.73
C VAL A 76 -2.82 0.66 -8.99
N ILE A 77 -3.49 0.05 -9.97
CA ILE A 77 -4.87 0.35 -10.35
C ILE A 77 -5.85 -0.32 -9.38
N ASN A 78 -6.91 0.38 -8.97
CA ASN A 78 -8.05 -0.24 -8.30
C ASN A 78 -9.15 -0.59 -9.32
N ALA A 79 -9.27 -1.87 -9.69
CA ALA A 79 -10.29 -2.32 -10.63
C ALA A 79 -11.74 -2.07 -10.15
N GLU A 80 -11.94 -1.90 -8.85
CA GLU A 80 -13.24 -1.67 -8.25
C GLU A 80 -13.52 -0.18 -7.95
N GLY A 81 -12.58 0.69 -8.30
CA GLY A 81 -12.67 2.13 -8.12
C GLY A 81 -13.58 2.86 -9.11
N LEU A 82 -13.46 4.18 -9.14
CA LEU A 82 -14.23 5.06 -10.03
C LEU A 82 -13.82 4.89 -11.50
N TRP A 83 -12.64 4.39 -11.76
CA TRP A 83 -12.05 4.17 -13.08
C TRP A 83 -12.93 3.40 -14.06
N GLY A 84 -13.50 2.30 -13.59
CA GLY A 84 -14.38 1.46 -14.39
C GLY A 84 -15.85 1.82 -14.24
N ARG A 85 -16.18 2.93 -13.55
CA ARG A 85 -17.57 3.31 -13.28
C ARG A 85 -17.98 4.60 -13.96
N HIS A 86 -17.05 5.54 -14.06
CA HIS A 86 -17.31 6.89 -14.58
C HIS A 86 -16.38 7.21 -15.74
N ARG A 87 -16.99 7.54 -16.89
CA ARG A 87 -16.23 7.92 -18.07
C ARG A 87 -15.50 9.26 -17.86
N ASP A 88 -16.13 10.19 -17.17
CA ASP A 88 -15.51 11.44 -16.71
C ASP A 88 -15.02 11.21 -15.26
N LEU A 89 -13.79 10.75 -15.15
CA LEU A 89 -13.16 10.45 -13.86
C LEU A 89 -12.85 11.72 -13.07
N ASP A 90 -12.38 12.76 -13.76
CA ASP A 90 -12.01 14.03 -13.14
C ASP A 90 -13.23 14.69 -12.51
N GLN A 91 -14.37 14.67 -13.21
CA GLN A 91 -15.64 15.17 -12.66
C GLN A 91 -16.05 14.34 -11.43
N ALA A 92 -15.97 13.01 -11.48
CA ALA A 92 -16.36 12.16 -10.36
C ALA A 92 -15.48 12.41 -9.12
N ILE A 93 -14.17 12.61 -9.31
CA ILE A 93 -13.24 12.94 -8.22
C ILE A 93 -13.54 14.36 -7.70
N GLN A 94 -13.75 15.32 -8.58
CA GLN A 94 -14.08 16.69 -8.19
C GLN A 94 -15.37 16.75 -7.34
N GLU A 95 -16.37 15.94 -7.63
CA GLU A 95 -17.57 15.85 -6.80
C GLU A 95 -17.29 15.37 -5.36
N VAL A 96 -16.27 14.53 -5.16
CA VAL A 96 -15.83 14.10 -3.81
C VAL A 96 -15.10 15.25 -3.11
N ILE A 97 -14.23 15.97 -3.84
CA ILE A 97 -13.49 17.13 -3.32
C ILE A 97 -14.47 18.22 -2.90
N ASP A 98 -15.44 18.56 -3.75
CA ASP A 98 -16.46 19.58 -3.45
C ASP A 98 -17.31 19.19 -2.25
N ALA A 99 -17.64 17.90 -2.10
CA ALA A 99 -18.40 17.41 -0.94
C ALA A 99 -17.59 17.47 0.36
N TYR A 100 -16.26 17.49 0.27
CA TYR A 100 -15.37 17.71 1.41
C TYR A 100 -15.27 19.18 1.81
N ASP A 101 -15.80 20.13 1.02
CA ASP A 101 -15.62 21.57 1.22
C ASP A 101 -15.73 21.98 2.69
N ASN A 102 -14.64 22.58 3.14
CA ASN A 102 -14.36 22.78 4.56
C ASN A 102 -14.67 24.20 5.04
N LYS A 103 -15.09 25.10 4.15
CA LYS A 103 -15.18 26.53 4.47
C LYS A 103 -16.19 26.87 5.58
N ASN A 104 -17.10 25.94 5.93
CA ASN A 104 -18.17 26.18 6.90
C ASN A 104 -18.49 24.97 7.82
N SER A 105 -17.71 23.89 7.83
CA SER A 105 -18.04 22.71 8.64
C SER A 105 -16.83 22.21 9.45
N PHE A 106 -17.11 21.63 10.61
CA PHE A 106 -16.10 20.88 11.34
C PHE A 106 -15.58 19.74 10.47
N LEU A 107 -14.27 19.48 10.44
CA LEU A 107 -13.58 18.44 9.64
C LEU A 107 -14.32 17.09 9.58
N ARG A 108 -14.93 16.70 10.71
CA ARG A 108 -15.71 15.46 10.80
C ARG A 108 -16.95 15.43 9.90
N PHE A 109 -17.63 16.58 9.70
CA PHE A 109 -18.78 16.67 8.83
C PHE A 109 -18.38 16.70 7.35
N SER A 110 -17.29 17.37 7.03
CA SER A 110 -16.72 17.39 5.68
C SER A 110 -16.36 15.98 5.22
N ALA A 111 -15.61 15.23 6.02
CA ALA A 111 -15.27 13.83 5.74
C ALA A 111 -16.52 12.95 5.58
N SER A 112 -17.58 13.16 6.39
CA SER A 112 -18.84 12.43 6.27
C SER A 112 -19.57 12.73 4.97
N ASN A 113 -19.58 13.98 4.49
CA ASN A 113 -20.21 14.35 3.22
C ASN A 113 -19.44 13.76 2.03
N ALA A 114 -18.12 13.86 2.04
CA ALA A 114 -17.28 13.24 1.02
C ALA A 114 -17.45 11.71 0.98
N THR A 115 -17.54 11.06 2.15
CA THR A 115 -17.82 9.62 2.24
C THR A 115 -19.16 9.26 1.61
N LYS A 116 -20.23 10.02 1.89
CA LYS A 116 -21.55 9.79 1.28
C LYS A 116 -21.52 9.97 -0.23
N LYS A 117 -20.77 10.98 -0.72
CA LYS A 117 -20.61 11.22 -2.15
C LYS A 117 -19.87 10.07 -2.81
N LEU A 118 -18.75 9.62 -2.21
CA LEU A 118 -17.98 8.49 -2.69
C LEU A 118 -18.82 7.20 -2.74
N GLN A 119 -19.61 6.92 -1.68
CA GLN A 119 -20.56 5.81 -1.66
C GLN A 119 -21.60 5.91 -2.79
N GLN A 120 -22.11 7.12 -3.04
CA GLN A 120 -23.06 7.37 -4.13
C GLN A 120 -22.46 7.07 -5.49
N LEU A 121 -21.25 7.55 -5.77
CA LEU A 121 -20.53 7.30 -7.02
C LEU A 121 -20.25 5.79 -7.23
N HIS A 122 -19.96 5.07 -6.15
CA HIS A 122 -19.75 3.62 -6.20
C HIS A 122 -21.03 2.79 -6.38
N THR A 123 -22.22 3.38 -6.34
CA THR A 123 -23.46 2.66 -6.69
C THR A 123 -23.58 2.33 -8.18
N GLN A 124 -22.87 3.07 -9.04
CA GLN A 124 -22.81 2.74 -10.46
C GLN A 124 -22.05 1.41 -10.65
N ALA A 125 -22.57 0.54 -11.50
CA ALA A 125 -21.93 -0.72 -11.83
C ALA A 125 -20.58 -0.48 -12.55
N ILE A 126 -19.68 -1.44 -12.43
CA ILE A 126 -18.43 -1.42 -13.19
C ILE A 126 -18.75 -1.68 -14.66
N ASP A 127 -18.31 -0.80 -15.54
CA ASP A 127 -18.28 -0.97 -16.99
C ASP A 127 -16.93 -1.63 -17.36
N TYR A 128 -16.97 -2.90 -17.73
CA TYR A 128 -15.76 -3.67 -18.02
C TYR A 128 -15.02 -3.19 -19.27
N ASP A 129 -15.74 -2.63 -20.22
CA ASP A 129 -15.12 -2.07 -21.43
C ASP A 129 -14.34 -0.79 -21.08
N LEU A 130 -14.93 0.09 -20.27
CA LEU A 130 -14.27 1.28 -19.77
C LEU A 130 -13.05 0.94 -18.90
N LEU A 131 -13.17 -0.03 -18.00
CA LEU A 131 -12.07 -0.49 -17.17
C LEU A 131 -10.92 -1.05 -18.03
N SER A 132 -11.26 -1.85 -19.03
CA SER A 132 -10.29 -2.44 -19.95
C SER A 132 -9.61 -1.36 -20.82
N GLU A 133 -10.34 -0.35 -21.28
CA GLU A 133 -9.81 0.79 -22.02
C GLU A 133 -8.74 1.54 -21.20
N ARG A 134 -9.01 1.81 -19.93
CA ARG A 134 -8.08 2.52 -19.04
C ARG A 134 -6.85 1.68 -18.67
N ILE A 135 -7.03 0.38 -18.45
CA ILE A 135 -5.89 -0.54 -18.26
C ILE A 135 -5.03 -0.58 -19.52
N ALA A 136 -5.64 -0.63 -20.70
CA ALA A 136 -4.93 -0.59 -21.97
C ALA A 136 -4.14 0.73 -22.16
N GLN A 137 -4.68 1.86 -21.71
CA GLN A 137 -3.96 3.14 -21.74
C GLN A 137 -2.63 3.08 -20.97
N VAL A 138 -2.63 2.45 -19.79
CA VAL A 138 -1.40 2.25 -18.99
C VAL A 138 -0.47 1.26 -19.71
N ARG A 139 -0.97 0.12 -20.16
CA ARG A 139 -0.19 -0.88 -20.91
C ARG A 139 0.48 -0.28 -22.15
N ASP A 140 -0.26 0.48 -22.95
CA ASP A 140 0.21 1.02 -24.21
C ASP A 140 1.25 2.13 -24.02
N SER A 141 1.37 2.70 -22.81
CA SER A 141 2.48 3.59 -22.45
C SER A 141 3.80 2.86 -22.20
N GLY A 142 3.76 1.53 -22.03
CA GLY A 142 4.91 0.71 -21.65
C GLY A 142 5.16 0.61 -20.14
N ALA A 143 4.31 1.22 -19.31
CA ALA A 143 4.39 1.10 -17.86
C ALA A 143 3.90 -0.29 -17.41
N THR A 144 4.49 -0.81 -16.32
CA THR A 144 4.07 -2.08 -15.73
C THR A 144 2.64 -1.99 -15.19
N VAL A 145 1.78 -2.89 -15.61
CA VAL A 145 0.36 -2.89 -15.26
C VAL A 145 0.08 -3.76 -14.05
N ALA A 146 -0.06 -3.14 -12.89
CA ALA A 146 -0.48 -3.80 -11.66
C ALA A 146 -1.93 -3.43 -11.32
N VAL A 147 -2.78 -4.43 -11.09
CA VAL A 147 -4.21 -4.21 -10.83
C VAL A 147 -4.64 -4.89 -9.54
N ARG A 148 -5.31 -4.13 -8.68
CA ARG A 148 -5.90 -4.61 -7.43
C ARG A 148 -7.36 -5.01 -7.65
N VAL A 149 -7.73 -6.19 -7.14
CA VAL A 149 -9.10 -6.67 -6.98
C VAL A 149 -9.33 -7.07 -5.52
N SER A 150 -10.57 -6.99 -5.04
CA SER A 150 -10.91 -7.55 -3.73
C SER A 150 -11.06 -9.08 -3.81
N PRO A 151 -10.89 -9.80 -2.70
CA PRO A 151 -11.15 -11.24 -2.66
C PRO A 151 -12.58 -11.61 -3.08
N GLN A 152 -13.54 -10.74 -2.80
CA GLN A 152 -14.96 -10.94 -3.14
C GLN A 152 -15.22 -10.93 -4.63
N ASN A 153 -14.52 -10.07 -5.37
CA ASN A 153 -14.74 -9.86 -6.81
C ASN A 153 -13.61 -10.46 -7.67
N ALA A 154 -12.62 -11.12 -7.05
CA ALA A 154 -11.45 -11.64 -7.76
C ALA A 154 -11.82 -12.64 -8.88
N ARG A 155 -12.78 -13.54 -8.65
CA ARG A 155 -13.21 -14.52 -9.66
C ARG A 155 -13.79 -13.85 -10.90
N GLU A 156 -14.49 -12.75 -10.73
CA GLU A 156 -15.17 -12.03 -11.81
C GLU A 156 -14.22 -11.07 -12.52
N LEU A 157 -13.45 -10.30 -11.75
CA LEU A 157 -12.63 -9.22 -12.30
C LEU A 157 -11.26 -9.67 -12.80
N ALA A 158 -10.63 -10.70 -12.20
CA ALA A 158 -9.30 -11.10 -12.62
C ALA A 158 -9.21 -11.48 -14.10
N PRO A 159 -10.14 -12.28 -14.68
CA PRO A 159 -10.11 -12.56 -16.11
C PRO A 159 -10.21 -11.31 -16.99
N VAL A 160 -11.02 -10.33 -16.58
CA VAL A 160 -11.22 -9.07 -17.30
C VAL A 160 -9.94 -8.24 -17.31
N VAL A 161 -9.35 -8.02 -16.13
CA VAL A 161 -8.16 -7.17 -16.02
C VAL A 161 -6.92 -7.82 -16.64
N ILE A 162 -6.78 -9.15 -16.57
CA ILE A 162 -5.69 -9.89 -17.21
C ILE A 162 -5.83 -9.81 -18.73
N ALA A 163 -7.05 -10.01 -19.26
CA ALA A 163 -7.30 -9.87 -20.69
C ALA A 163 -7.03 -8.44 -21.21
N ALA A 164 -7.24 -7.41 -20.37
CA ALA A 164 -6.91 -6.02 -20.68
C ALA A 164 -5.41 -5.72 -20.64
N GLY A 165 -4.61 -6.57 -20.01
CA GLY A 165 -3.15 -6.48 -19.98
C GLY A 165 -2.54 -6.33 -18.58
N ALA A 166 -3.25 -6.71 -17.52
CA ALA A 166 -2.63 -6.75 -16.18
C ALA A 166 -1.50 -7.78 -16.14
N GLU A 167 -0.34 -7.36 -15.65
CA GLU A 167 0.89 -8.13 -15.53
C GLU A 167 1.14 -8.60 -14.10
N LEU A 168 0.62 -7.86 -13.13
CA LEU A 168 0.65 -8.19 -11.70
C LEU A 168 -0.77 -8.06 -11.15
N LEU A 169 -1.26 -9.09 -10.45
CA LEU A 169 -2.57 -9.05 -9.81
C LEU A 169 -2.40 -8.93 -8.29
N LEU A 170 -3.01 -7.90 -7.69
CA LEU A 170 -3.07 -7.74 -6.26
C LEU A 170 -4.45 -8.18 -5.76
N ILE A 171 -4.52 -9.28 -5.01
CA ILE A 171 -5.76 -9.69 -4.33
C ILE A 171 -5.69 -9.10 -2.92
N GLN A 172 -6.30 -7.93 -2.75
CA GLN A 172 -6.16 -7.15 -1.51
C GLN A 172 -7.52 -6.81 -0.91
N GLY A 173 -7.74 -7.30 0.30
CA GLY A 173 -8.81 -6.87 1.19
C GLY A 173 -8.28 -6.05 2.35
N THR A 174 -9.18 -5.54 3.18
CA THR A 174 -8.83 -4.75 4.36
C THR A 174 -8.08 -5.61 5.40
N ILE A 175 -8.60 -6.80 5.64
CA ILE A 175 -7.95 -7.87 6.38
C ILE A 175 -8.40 -9.14 5.70
N ILE A 176 -7.47 -9.92 5.19
CA ILE A 176 -7.80 -11.21 4.59
C ILE A 176 -7.42 -12.35 5.53
N SER A 177 -8.23 -13.39 5.49
CA SER A 177 -7.96 -14.66 6.15
C SER A 177 -7.41 -15.66 5.14
N ALA A 178 -6.63 -16.61 5.63
CA ALA A 178 -6.20 -17.75 4.84
C ALA A 178 -7.39 -18.56 4.30
N GLU A 179 -8.42 -18.71 5.14
CA GLU A 179 -9.66 -19.41 4.83
C GLU A 179 -10.85 -18.56 5.26
N HIS A 180 -11.83 -18.40 4.39
CA HIS A 180 -13.10 -17.78 4.70
C HIS A 180 -14.19 -18.84 4.73
N VAL A 181 -14.87 -18.94 5.87
CA VAL A 181 -16.01 -19.85 6.02
C VAL A 181 -17.31 -19.03 6.01
N ALA A 182 -18.19 -19.32 5.06
CA ALA A 182 -19.50 -18.68 4.95
C ALA A 182 -20.62 -19.71 4.90
N THR A 183 -21.77 -19.36 5.47
CA THR A 183 -23.01 -20.14 5.34
C THR A 183 -23.67 -19.76 4.01
N GLY A 184 -23.54 -20.59 3.00
CA GLY A 184 -24.04 -20.37 1.64
C GLY A 184 -22.98 -19.72 0.73
N GLY A 185 -22.80 -20.28 -0.45
CA GLY A 185 -21.78 -19.91 -1.44
C GLY A 185 -20.44 -20.62 -1.21
N GLU A 186 -19.65 -20.67 -2.26
CA GLU A 186 -18.28 -21.19 -2.19
C GLU A 186 -17.33 -20.03 -1.92
N PRO A 187 -16.61 -20.01 -0.77
CA PRO A 187 -15.56 -19.03 -0.52
C PRO A 187 -14.45 -19.17 -1.57
N LEU A 188 -13.70 -18.08 -1.79
CA LEU A 188 -12.56 -18.08 -2.70
C LEU A 188 -11.44 -18.94 -2.09
N ASN A 189 -11.17 -20.09 -2.70
CA ASN A 189 -9.97 -20.88 -2.42
C ASN A 189 -8.78 -20.22 -3.13
N LEU A 190 -7.99 -19.45 -2.42
CA LEU A 190 -6.87 -18.69 -3.00
C LEU A 190 -5.83 -19.58 -3.64
N LYS A 191 -5.54 -20.77 -3.10
CA LYS A 191 -4.57 -21.69 -3.66
C LYS A 191 -4.99 -22.21 -5.04
N GLU A 192 -6.23 -22.65 -5.15
CA GLU A 192 -6.79 -23.11 -6.43
C GLU A 192 -6.88 -21.95 -7.42
N PHE A 193 -7.37 -20.80 -6.95
CA PHE A 193 -7.55 -19.62 -7.79
C PHE A 193 -6.22 -19.10 -8.34
N ILE A 194 -5.21 -18.89 -7.49
CA ILE A 194 -3.87 -18.47 -7.93
C ILE A 194 -3.27 -19.45 -8.91
N GLY A 195 -3.49 -20.76 -8.69
CA GLY A 195 -3.02 -21.81 -9.59
C GLY A 195 -3.65 -21.82 -10.99
N THR A 196 -4.74 -21.08 -11.21
CA THR A 196 -5.39 -20.93 -12.52
C THR A 196 -4.95 -19.67 -13.28
N LEU A 197 -4.16 -18.81 -12.67
CA LEU A 197 -3.77 -17.52 -13.24
C LEU A 197 -2.38 -17.60 -13.88
N ASP A 198 -2.24 -16.96 -15.04
CA ASP A 198 -0.97 -16.86 -15.77
C ASP A 198 -0.11 -15.64 -15.36
N VAL A 199 -0.58 -14.86 -14.40
CA VAL A 199 0.12 -13.67 -13.87
C VAL A 199 0.49 -13.88 -12.41
N PRO A 200 1.62 -13.31 -11.93
CA PRO A 200 2.00 -13.38 -10.53
C PRO A 200 1.00 -12.64 -9.65
N VAL A 201 0.74 -13.21 -8.46
CA VAL A 201 -0.24 -12.69 -7.51
C VAL A 201 0.43 -12.21 -6.24
N ILE A 202 0.12 -10.99 -5.84
CA ILE A 202 0.42 -10.41 -4.53
C ILE A 202 -0.87 -10.46 -3.71
N ALA A 203 -0.82 -10.97 -2.49
CA ALA A 203 -2.03 -11.13 -1.66
C ALA A 203 -1.90 -10.41 -0.31
N GLY A 204 -2.98 -9.78 0.17
CA GLY A 204 -3.01 -9.09 1.46
C GLY A 204 -4.34 -8.35 1.71
N GLY A 205 -4.57 -7.61 2.82
CA GLY A 205 -3.62 -7.32 3.92
C GLY A 205 -3.63 -8.36 5.03
N VAL A 206 -2.46 -8.80 5.34
CA VAL A 206 -2.26 -9.76 6.43
C VAL A 206 -1.74 -9.07 7.69
N SER A 207 -2.07 -9.65 8.85
CA SER A 207 -1.69 -9.11 10.15
C SER A 207 -1.01 -10.12 11.07
N ASP A 208 -0.72 -11.32 10.58
CA ASP A 208 -0.10 -12.36 11.39
C ASP A 208 0.74 -13.35 10.58
N TYR A 209 1.66 -14.02 11.28
CA TYR A 209 2.57 -15.02 10.74
C TYR A 209 1.85 -16.17 10.03
N THR A 210 0.80 -16.72 10.64
CA THR A 210 0.14 -17.94 10.16
C THR A 210 -0.60 -17.70 8.86
N THR A 211 -1.34 -16.61 8.79
CA THR A 211 -2.04 -16.19 7.56
C THR A 211 -1.05 -15.89 6.44
N ALA A 212 0.04 -15.18 6.72
CA ALA A 212 1.06 -14.88 5.73
C ALA A 212 1.72 -16.17 5.18
N LEU A 213 2.11 -17.11 6.06
CA LEU A 213 2.69 -18.38 5.65
C LEU A 213 1.72 -19.19 4.78
N HIS A 214 0.43 -19.17 5.11
CA HIS A 214 -0.59 -19.83 4.30
C HIS A 214 -0.70 -19.23 2.89
N LEU A 215 -0.69 -17.90 2.76
CA LEU A 215 -0.71 -17.24 1.46
C LEU A 215 0.55 -17.52 0.63
N MET A 216 1.72 -17.59 1.26
CA MET A 216 2.95 -17.99 0.60
C MET A 216 2.84 -19.42 0.03
N ARG A 217 2.30 -20.35 0.83
CA ARG A 217 2.02 -21.73 0.41
C ARG A 217 0.92 -21.84 -0.64
N ALA A 218 0.00 -20.86 -0.69
CA ALA A 218 -1.02 -20.76 -1.73
C ALA A 218 -0.45 -20.33 -3.09
N GLY A 219 0.79 -19.82 -3.14
CA GLY A 219 1.47 -19.47 -4.38
C GLY A 219 1.66 -17.97 -4.62
N ALA A 220 1.34 -17.12 -3.66
CA ALA A 220 1.61 -15.69 -3.78
C ALA A 220 3.11 -15.42 -3.96
N VAL A 221 3.46 -14.48 -4.82
CA VAL A 221 4.85 -14.00 -5.01
C VAL A 221 5.19 -12.87 -4.04
N GLY A 222 4.17 -12.24 -3.45
CA GLY A 222 4.29 -11.23 -2.42
C GLY A 222 3.12 -11.25 -1.46
N VAL A 223 3.33 -10.81 -0.22
CA VAL A 223 2.30 -10.62 0.79
C VAL A 223 2.31 -9.17 1.27
N ILE A 224 1.12 -8.54 1.31
CA ILE A 224 0.95 -7.18 1.80
C ILE A 224 0.62 -7.23 3.28
N VAL A 225 1.43 -6.54 4.09
CA VAL A 225 1.29 -6.43 5.54
C VAL A 225 0.50 -5.17 5.87
N GLY A 226 -0.61 -5.32 6.57
CA GLY A 226 -1.51 -4.20 6.85
C GLY A 226 -2.47 -3.93 5.69
N SER A 227 -3.09 -2.77 5.70
CA SER A 227 -4.09 -2.36 4.69
C SER A 227 -4.24 -0.85 4.60
N GLY A 228 -3.14 -0.14 4.71
CA GLY A 228 -3.11 1.33 4.74
C GLY A 228 -3.35 1.90 6.14
N SER A 229 -3.45 3.22 6.25
CA SER A 229 -3.76 3.90 7.50
C SER A 229 -5.19 3.56 7.93
N SER A 230 -5.38 3.17 9.17
CA SER A 230 -6.56 2.39 9.49
C SER A 230 -7.57 3.13 10.36
N ALA A 231 -8.76 3.30 9.83
CA ALA A 231 -9.95 3.41 10.66
C ALA A 231 -10.36 2.05 11.28
N HIS A 232 -9.58 0.97 11.09
CA HIS A 232 -9.89 -0.37 11.59
C HIS A 232 -9.84 -0.45 13.10
N GLU A 233 -8.87 0.19 13.73
CA GLU A 233 -8.77 0.23 15.17
C GLU A 233 -10.01 0.87 15.78
N SER A 234 -10.42 2.03 15.26
CA SER A 234 -11.60 2.73 15.75
C SER A 234 -12.92 2.03 15.41
N THR A 235 -13.00 1.33 14.27
CA THR A 235 -14.24 0.73 13.79
C THR A 235 -14.39 -0.73 14.14
N LEU A 236 -13.29 -1.48 14.22
CA LEU A 236 -13.27 -2.94 14.45
C LEU A 236 -12.54 -3.34 15.72
N GLY A 237 -11.82 -2.43 16.37
CA GLY A 237 -10.90 -2.75 17.46
C GLY A 237 -9.71 -3.59 17.02
N ILE A 238 -9.38 -3.60 15.73
CA ILE A 238 -8.26 -4.36 15.16
C ILE A 238 -7.16 -3.38 14.81
N HIS A 239 -6.03 -3.50 15.49
CA HIS A 239 -4.81 -2.77 15.22
C HIS A 239 -3.76 -3.70 14.62
N VAL A 240 -3.01 -3.21 13.64
CA VAL A 240 -1.88 -3.92 13.03
C VAL A 240 -0.60 -3.19 13.44
N PRO A 241 0.10 -3.65 14.49
CA PRO A 241 1.34 -3.03 14.95
C PRO A 241 2.45 -3.32 13.94
N MET A 242 2.65 -2.38 13.01
CA MET A 242 3.37 -2.60 11.76
C MET A 242 4.79 -3.13 11.96
N ALA A 243 5.56 -2.61 12.91
CA ALA A 243 6.93 -3.08 13.14
C ALA A 243 6.96 -4.57 13.55
N THR A 244 6.11 -4.94 14.51
CA THR A 244 6.03 -6.32 14.99
C THR A 244 5.52 -7.27 13.90
N VAL A 245 4.49 -6.87 13.17
CA VAL A 245 3.87 -7.74 12.17
C VAL A 245 4.77 -7.92 10.95
N ILE A 246 5.45 -6.86 10.48
CA ILE A 246 6.45 -6.99 9.40
C ILE A 246 7.55 -8.00 9.81
N ALA A 247 8.06 -7.92 11.04
CA ALA A 247 9.10 -8.82 11.53
C ALA A 247 8.60 -10.28 11.64
N ASP A 248 7.35 -10.50 12.09
CA ASP A 248 6.74 -11.83 12.16
C ASP A 248 6.54 -12.43 10.75
N ILE A 249 6.10 -11.62 9.78
CA ILE A 249 5.87 -12.07 8.40
C ILE A 249 7.20 -12.30 7.68
N ALA A 250 8.23 -11.49 7.96
CA ALA A 250 9.58 -11.77 7.51
C ALA A 250 10.14 -13.08 8.09
N ALA A 251 9.72 -13.48 9.30
CA ALA A 251 10.01 -14.81 9.83
C ALA A 251 9.26 -15.91 9.06
N ALA A 252 7.96 -15.72 8.78
CA ALA A 252 7.19 -16.66 7.95
C ALA A 252 7.83 -16.86 6.55
N ARG A 253 8.33 -15.78 5.94
CA ARG A 253 9.08 -15.84 4.68
C ARG A 253 10.34 -16.70 4.80
N ARG A 254 11.12 -16.57 5.89
CA ARG A 254 12.32 -17.40 6.12
C ARG A 254 11.95 -18.88 6.24
N ASP A 255 10.93 -19.18 7.02
CA ASP A 255 10.49 -20.56 7.21
C ASP A 255 9.97 -21.17 5.89
N TYR A 256 9.24 -20.38 5.08
CA TYR A 256 8.80 -20.81 3.75
C TYR A 256 9.95 -20.97 2.75
N LEU A 257 10.96 -20.11 2.80
CA LEU A 257 12.18 -20.24 1.99
C LEU A 257 12.91 -21.54 2.29
N ASP A 258 13.05 -21.88 3.58
CA ASP A 258 13.66 -23.12 4.03
C ASP A 258 12.81 -24.34 3.66
N GLU A 259 11.49 -24.28 3.85
CA GLU A 259 10.54 -25.34 3.49
C GLU A 259 10.57 -25.67 1.99
N THR A 260 10.72 -24.67 1.13
CA THR A 260 10.67 -24.83 -0.33
C THR A 260 12.03 -24.98 -0.99
N GLY A 261 13.11 -24.89 -0.24
CA GLY A 261 14.46 -24.95 -0.76
C GLY A 261 14.86 -23.74 -1.62
N GLY A 262 14.27 -22.57 -1.37
CA GLY A 262 14.75 -21.33 -1.98
C GLY A 262 13.68 -20.43 -2.63
N ARG A 263 12.39 -20.76 -2.55
CA ARG A 263 11.33 -19.90 -3.09
C ARG A 263 11.15 -18.67 -2.21
N TYR A 264 11.47 -17.51 -2.77
CA TYR A 264 11.36 -16.22 -2.09
C TYR A 264 9.99 -15.58 -2.31
N VAL A 265 9.34 -15.13 -1.23
CA VAL A 265 8.09 -14.35 -1.29
C VAL A 265 8.35 -12.98 -0.70
N HIS A 266 7.95 -11.93 -1.39
CA HIS A 266 8.19 -10.55 -0.99
C HIS A 266 7.25 -10.11 0.13
N VAL A 267 7.78 -9.35 1.09
CA VAL A 267 7.02 -8.72 2.17
C VAL A 267 6.85 -7.24 1.84
N ILE A 268 5.62 -6.79 1.66
CA ILE A 268 5.28 -5.43 1.24
C ILE A 268 4.52 -4.77 2.38
N ALA A 269 5.06 -3.69 2.96
CA ALA A 269 4.41 -2.99 4.06
C ALA A 269 3.39 -1.98 3.54
N ASP A 270 2.15 -2.03 4.03
CA ASP A 270 1.06 -1.11 3.69
C ASP A 270 0.38 -0.59 4.96
N GLY A 271 0.88 0.51 5.48
CA GLY A 271 0.32 1.20 6.65
C GLY A 271 1.36 1.90 7.51
N SER A 272 0.95 2.99 8.13
CA SER A 272 1.79 3.82 9.03
C SER A 272 3.08 4.31 8.39
N ILE A 273 3.04 4.64 7.09
CA ILE A 273 4.16 5.20 6.33
C ILE A 273 3.81 6.65 5.99
N HIS A 274 4.41 7.59 6.69
CA HIS A 274 4.15 9.03 6.53
C HIS A 274 5.36 9.77 5.98
N ASP A 275 6.55 9.31 6.31
CA ASP A 275 7.81 9.93 5.94
C ASP A 275 8.89 8.91 5.53
N SER A 276 10.05 9.39 5.10
CA SER A 276 11.16 8.53 4.69
C SER A 276 11.74 7.71 5.85
N GLY A 277 11.62 8.19 7.10
CA GLY A 277 12.03 7.45 8.29
C GLY A 277 11.18 6.22 8.54
N ASP A 278 9.89 6.29 8.29
CA ASP A 278 8.98 5.13 8.39
C ASP A 278 9.30 4.08 7.34
N VAL A 279 9.61 4.49 6.10
CA VAL A 279 10.13 3.59 5.06
C VAL A 279 11.37 2.86 5.54
N VAL A 280 12.34 3.58 6.10
CA VAL A 280 13.58 3.02 6.64
C VAL A 280 13.30 1.97 7.71
N LYS A 281 12.41 2.28 8.65
CA LYS A 281 12.02 1.38 9.75
C LYS A 281 11.27 0.15 9.24
N ALA A 282 10.36 0.30 8.27
CA ALA A 282 9.65 -0.82 7.67
C ALA A 282 10.59 -1.82 6.98
N ILE A 283 11.56 -1.32 6.18
CA ILE A 283 12.56 -2.16 5.52
C ILE A 283 13.49 -2.79 6.57
N ALA A 284 13.90 -2.06 7.59
CA ALA A 284 14.70 -2.57 8.70
C ALA A 284 14.01 -3.72 9.44
N CYS A 285 12.67 -3.68 9.59
CA CYS A 285 11.88 -4.75 10.17
C CYS A 285 11.75 -5.98 9.25
N GLY A 286 12.06 -5.87 7.97
CA GLY A 286 12.08 -6.99 7.03
C GLY A 286 11.20 -6.85 5.80
N ALA A 287 10.57 -5.69 5.55
CA ALA A 287 9.88 -5.42 4.31
C ALA A 287 10.87 -5.35 3.12
N ASP A 288 10.44 -5.79 1.95
CA ASP A 288 11.19 -5.68 0.69
C ASP A 288 10.78 -4.43 -0.08
N ALA A 289 9.52 -4.01 0.10
CA ALA A 289 8.95 -2.80 -0.50
C ALA A 289 7.87 -2.21 0.42
N VAL A 290 7.46 -0.98 0.14
CA VAL A 290 6.41 -0.29 0.88
C VAL A 290 5.36 0.31 -0.04
N VAL A 291 4.12 0.35 0.42
CA VAL A 291 3.02 1.05 -0.25
C VAL A 291 2.93 2.46 0.33
N LEU A 292 2.99 3.45 -0.55
CA LEU A 292 2.80 4.85 -0.21
C LEU A 292 1.38 5.27 -0.60
N GLY A 293 0.66 5.80 0.36
CA GLY A 293 -0.71 6.30 0.17
C GLY A 293 -0.75 7.83 0.31
N GLN A 294 -1.08 8.29 1.50
CA GLN A 294 -1.25 9.70 1.81
C GLN A 294 -0.04 10.58 1.43
N PRO A 295 1.23 10.17 1.61
CA PRO A 295 2.36 10.98 1.17
C PRO A 295 2.33 11.33 -0.31
N LEU A 296 1.82 10.42 -1.17
CA LEU A 296 1.72 10.66 -2.61
C LEU A 296 0.53 11.55 -3.00
N ALA A 297 -0.47 11.72 -2.12
CA ALA A 297 -1.61 12.60 -2.40
C ALA A 297 -1.20 14.09 -2.49
N ARG A 298 -0.04 14.44 -1.95
CA ARG A 298 0.54 15.80 -2.06
C ARG A 298 1.06 16.12 -3.46
N ALA A 299 1.30 15.09 -4.30
CA ALA A 299 1.76 15.29 -5.66
C ALA A 299 0.71 16.04 -6.50
N ARG A 300 1.17 16.94 -7.37
CA ARG A 300 0.29 17.60 -8.33
C ARG A 300 -0.33 16.64 -9.35
N GLU A 301 0.30 15.50 -9.56
CA GLU A 301 -0.18 14.41 -10.41
C GLU A 301 -1.25 13.54 -9.72
N ALA A 302 -1.44 13.69 -8.40
CA ALA A 302 -2.47 12.96 -7.67
C ALA A 302 -3.86 13.50 -8.01
N ALA A 303 -4.79 12.58 -8.32
CA ALA A 303 -6.10 12.91 -8.86
C ALA A 303 -6.95 13.81 -7.94
N ALA A 304 -6.84 13.63 -6.62
CA ALA A 304 -7.67 14.34 -5.66
C ALA A 304 -6.96 15.56 -5.01
N HIS A 305 -5.87 16.03 -5.61
CA HIS A 305 -5.22 17.29 -5.22
C HIS A 305 -4.99 17.44 -3.71
N GLY A 306 -4.38 16.42 -3.11
CA GLY A 306 -4.07 16.37 -1.67
C GLY A 306 -5.16 15.74 -0.80
N LEU A 307 -6.41 15.67 -1.25
CA LEU A 307 -7.43 14.88 -0.56
C LEU A 307 -7.14 13.39 -0.77
N TYR A 308 -7.16 12.63 0.31
CA TYR A 308 -6.85 11.21 0.27
C TYR A 308 -7.97 10.36 0.85
N TRP A 309 -8.20 9.21 0.27
CA TRP A 309 -9.05 8.17 0.83
C TRP A 309 -8.58 6.78 0.38
N GLN A 310 -8.95 5.78 1.16
CA GLN A 310 -8.72 4.38 0.82
C GLN A 310 -9.95 3.78 0.13
N ALA A 311 -9.76 2.73 -0.67
CA ALA A 311 -10.85 2.00 -1.30
C ALA A 311 -11.94 1.56 -0.30
N SER A 312 -11.56 1.25 0.94
CA SER A 312 -12.49 0.86 2.01
C SER A 312 -13.39 2.00 2.52
N ALA A 313 -13.09 3.26 2.19
CA ALA A 313 -13.94 4.41 2.51
C ALA A 313 -15.26 4.38 1.72
N ALA A 314 -15.28 3.76 0.54
CA ALA A 314 -16.46 3.61 -0.29
C ALA A 314 -17.45 2.54 0.20
N HIS A 315 -17.12 1.75 1.23
CA HIS A 315 -18.01 0.68 1.70
C HIS A 315 -19.40 1.22 2.12
N PRO A 316 -20.51 0.69 1.56
CA PRO A 316 -21.82 1.34 1.61
C PRO A 316 -22.44 1.41 3.01
N ARG A 317 -22.08 0.49 3.91
CA ARG A 317 -22.67 0.42 5.26
C ARG A 317 -21.66 0.64 6.38
N PHE A 318 -20.40 0.42 6.12
CA PHE A 318 -19.37 0.40 7.15
C PHE A 318 -18.02 0.88 6.61
N PRO A 319 -17.88 2.19 6.34
CA PRO A 319 -16.63 2.77 5.88
C PRO A 319 -15.49 2.46 6.86
N ARG A 320 -14.36 1.96 6.36
CA ARG A 320 -13.19 1.59 7.16
C ARG A 320 -11.93 2.36 6.77
N GLY A 321 -12.07 3.32 5.89
CA GLY A 321 -11.04 4.26 5.50
C GLY A 321 -11.50 5.68 5.78
N MET A 322 -10.55 6.54 6.10
CA MET A 322 -10.81 7.98 6.26
C MET A 322 -10.77 8.67 4.90
N ILE A 323 -11.51 9.79 4.80
CA ILE A 323 -11.34 10.80 3.75
C ILE A 323 -10.86 12.07 4.43
N GLY A 324 -9.74 12.60 3.98
CA GLY A 324 -9.18 13.83 4.56
C GLY A 324 -7.89 14.26 3.89
N TYR A 325 -7.51 15.48 4.18
CA TYR A 325 -6.15 15.98 3.94
C TYR A 325 -5.24 15.50 5.07
N ASP A 326 -3.97 15.45 4.83
CA ASP A 326 -2.97 15.38 5.88
C ASP A 326 -3.06 16.65 6.74
N GLU A 327 -2.87 16.52 8.06
CA GLU A 327 -2.88 17.69 8.95
C GLU A 327 -1.78 18.71 8.59
N LEU A 328 -0.71 18.23 7.98
CA LEU A 328 0.42 19.03 7.49
C LEU A 328 0.27 19.41 6.02
N SER A 329 -0.70 18.83 5.28
CA SER A 329 -0.87 19.17 3.89
C SER A 329 -1.66 20.46 3.77
N ASP A 330 -1.14 21.31 2.98
CA ASP A 330 -1.64 22.58 2.58
C ASP A 330 -2.98 22.45 1.86
N TYR A 331 -4.05 22.44 2.64
CA TYR A 331 -5.44 22.37 2.17
C TYR A 331 -5.75 23.46 1.12
N ASP A 332 -5.12 24.65 1.26
CA ASP A 332 -5.35 25.81 0.41
C ASP A 332 -4.37 25.93 -0.78
N ILE A 333 -3.48 24.94 -1.02
CA ILE A 333 -2.55 25.00 -2.14
C ILE A 333 -3.26 24.62 -3.44
N ALA A 334 -3.17 25.51 -4.44
CA ALA A 334 -3.67 25.22 -5.77
C ALA A 334 -2.94 24.02 -6.40
N PRO A 335 -3.62 23.21 -7.24
CA PRO A 335 -3.02 22.00 -7.82
C PRO A 335 -1.69 22.25 -8.54
N GLU A 336 -1.58 23.37 -9.26
CA GLU A 336 -0.38 23.79 -10.00
C GLU A 336 0.79 24.21 -9.13
N GLU A 337 0.54 24.59 -7.87
CA GLU A 337 1.55 24.98 -6.90
C GLU A 337 2.06 23.79 -6.08
N ARG A 338 1.43 22.62 -6.20
CA ARG A 338 1.84 21.39 -5.51
C ARG A 338 3.15 20.86 -6.06
N VAL A 339 3.91 20.21 -5.19
CA VAL A 339 5.14 19.53 -5.58
C VAL A 339 4.85 18.39 -6.56
N SER A 340 5.82 18.08 -7.43
CA SER A 340 5.69 16.92 -8.34
C SER A 340 5.93 15.61 -7.60
N LEU A 341 5.43 14.51 -8.18
CA LEU A 341 5.74 13.15 -7.74
C LEU A 341 7.25 12.89 -7.72
N GLU A 342 7.99 13.44 -8.70
CA GLU A 342 9.45 13.39 -8.74
C GLU A 342 10.08 14.01 -7.48
N VAL A 343 9.61 15.17 -7.04
CA VAL A 343 10.12 15.84 -5.82
C VAL A 343 9.82 15.00 -4.58
N ILE A 344 8.63 14.45 -4.45
CA ILE A 344 8.27 13.57 -3.33
C ILE A 344 9.18 12.35 -3.30
N LEU A 345 9.45 11.73 -4.44
CA LEU A 345 10.23 10.49 -4.50
C LEU A 345 11.74 10.74 -4.52
N HIS A 346 12.22 11.69 -5.32
CA HIS A 346 13.66 11.87 -5.62
C HIS A 346 14.23 13.22 -5.19
N GLY A 347 13.38 14.18 -4.85
CA GLY A 347 13.82 15.54 -4.47
C GLY A 347 14.05 16.46 -5.67
N PRO A 348 14.64 17.63 -5.44
CA PRO A 348 15.21 18.08 -4.17
C PRO A 348 14.13 18.37 -3.11
N SER A 349 14.44 18.09 -1.84
CA SER A 349 13.55 18.36 -0.73
C SER A 349 13.74 19.77 -0.18
N SER A 350 12.63 20.47 0.06
CA SER A 350 12.57 21.68 0.89
C SER A 350 11.99 21.39 2.28
N ASP A 351 11.52 20.16 2.51
CA ASP A 351 10.95 19.70 3.76
C ASP A 351 12.00 19.11 4.70
N ALA A 352 11.87 19.40 6.01
CA ALA A 352 12.76 18.91 7.06
C ALA A 352 12.24 17.63 7.75
N PHE A 353 10.99 17.22 7.49
CA PHE A 353 10.32 16.12 8.19
C PHE A 353 10.38 14.79 7.46
N GLY A 354 10.95 14.76 6.24
CA GLY A 354 11.12 13.53 5.47
C GLY A 354 9.94 13.18 4.58
N GLU A 355 9.05 14.13 4.33
CA GLU A 355 7.87 13.98 3.47
C GLU A 355 8.17 14.20 1.98
N GLU A 356 9.38 14.63 1.65
CA GLU A 356 9.93 14.73 0.31
C GLU A 356 11.24 13.94 0.21
N ASN A 357 11.61 13.55 -1.02
CA ASN A 357 12.83 12.80 -1.32
C ASN A 357 12.94 11.47 -0.55
N PHE A 358 11.88 10.67 -0.59
CA PHE A 358 11.82 9.36 0.07
C PHE A 358 12.98 8.44 -0.29
N VAL A 359 13.39 8.43 -1.56
CA VAL A 359 14.54 7.64 -2.05
C VAL A 359 15.84 8.14 -1.45
N GLY A 360 16.04 9.46 -1.43
CA GLY A 360 17.22 10.06 -0.83
C GLY A 360 17.32 9.81 0.67
N GLY A 361 16.19 9.89 1.38
CA GLY A 361 16.06 9.56 2.80
C GLY A 361 16.48 8.11 3.08
N LEU A 362 15.89 7.15 2.33
CA LEU A 362 16.22 5.73 2.43
C LEU A 362 17.71 5.46 2.14
N LYS A 363 18.23 5.97 1.02
CA LYS A 363 19.65 5.81 0.65
C LYS A 363 20.59 6.37 1.71
N ARG A 364 20.24 7.53 2.26
CA ARG A 364 21.06 8.18 3.29
C ARG A 364 21.05 7.40 4.61
N ALA A 365 19.90 6.90 5.03
CA ALA A 365 19.77 6.08 6.24
C ALA A 365 20.55 4.76 6.10
N MET A 366 20.38 4.03 5.00
CA MET A 366 21.12 2.80 4.72
C MET A 366 22.64 3.04 4.75
N ALA A 367 23.10 4.10 4.09
CA ALA A 367 24.52 4.47 4.08
C ALA A 367 25.06 4.81 5.48
N LYS A 368 24.29 5.53 6.30
CA LYS A 368 24.66 5.83 7.70
C LYS A 368 24.70 4.59 8.57
N CYS A 369 23.85 3.60 8.29
CA CYS A 369 23.87 2.31 8.95
C CYS A 369 24.91 1.33 8.37
N GLY A 370 25.65 1.72 7.32
CA GLY A 370 26.75 0.94 6.75
C GLY A 370 26.35 -0.04 5.64
N TYR A 371 25.16 0.05 5.10
CA TYR A 371 24.60 -0.85 4.09
C TYR A 371 24.47 -0.17 2.73
N THR A 372 24.55 -1.00 1.66
CA THR A 372 24.40 -0.58 0.27
C THR A 372 23.27 -1.33 -0.46
N GLU A 373 22.72 -2.40 0.13
CA GLU A 373 21.70 -3.25 -0.46
C GLU A 373 20.50 -3.39 0.50
N LEU A 374 19.26 -3.36 -0.03
CA LEU A 374 18.03 -3.48 0.75
C LEU A 374 17.99 -4.76 1.61
N LYS A 375 18.29 -5.92 1.02
CA LYS A 375 18.28 -7.20 1.75
C LYS A 375 19.32 -7.26 2.88
N SER A 376 20.44 -6.61 2.70
CA SER A 376 21.46 -6.51 3.74
C SER A 376 21.01 -5.57 4.85
N PHE A 377 20.33 -4.50 4.51
CA PHE A 377 19.80 -3.51 5.45
C PHE A 377 18.73 -4.11 6.39
N GLN A 378 17.98 -5.12 5.98
CA GLN A 378 17.06 -5.87 6.85
C GLN A 378 17.76 -6.52 8.08
N LYS A 379 19.09 -6.50 8.15
CA LYS A 379 19.90 -6.98 9.30
C LYS A 379 20.41 -5.85 10.18
N VAL A 380 19.99 -4.62 9.94
CA VAL A 380 20.41 -3.44 10.72
C VAL A 380 20.00 -3.58 12.19
N GLY A 381 20.81 -3.05 13.09
CA GLY A 381 20.45 -2.96 14.49
C GLY A 381 19.27 -2.00 14.70
N ILE A 382 18.33 -2.39 15.53
CA ILE A 382 17.11 -1.62 15.86
C ILE A 382 17.08 -1.43 17.37
N SER A 383 16.63 -0.26 17.81
CA SER A 383 16.29 0.03 19.22
C SER A 383 14.83 0.38 19.36
N VAL A 384 14.25 0.03 20.50
CA VAL A 384 12.93 0.48 20.94
C VAL A 384 13.12 1.77 21.73
N GLN A 385 12.29 2.77 21.48
CA GLN A 385 12.29 4.04 22.19
C GLN A 385 11.53 3.95 23.52
#